data_439220a856625f58328179d5b71dfa13
#
_entry.id   439220a856625f58328179d5b71dfa13
#
_cell.length_a   1.000
_cell.length_b   1.000
_cell.length_c   1.000
_cell.angle_alpha   90.00
_cell.angle_beta   90.00
_cell.angle_gamma   90.00
#
_symmetry.space_group_name_H-M   'P 1'
#
loop_
_entity.id
_entity.type
_entity.pdbx_description
1 polymer ?
#
loop_
_entity_poly.entity_id
_entity_poly.type
_entity_poly.pdbx_seq_one_letter_code
_entity_poly.pdbx_strand_id
1 'polypeptide(L)'
;YMYWFPKAFGFTLDESWGRRAFWCWFIGFHVSFMPLYVVGLMGMTRRLQHYDVVSWQPWLIVAAAGVVIIFAGVICQIMQFAVSIRHREQLRDVTGDPWNGRTLEWSTASPPPAWNFAFLPRVAGRDAYWIQKTLARANQGQPAPGRKYEPIEVPKNTPTGFVNAFFAVVTGFALIWHIWWMAALGAFGGFVTFLVFAFREEEEVEIPAETIARFDRAHPAEVAL
;
A
#
# COMPACT_ATOMS: atom_id res chain seq x y z
N TYR A 1 2.78 5.50 -2.14
CA TYR A 1 2.28 4.38 -2.96
C TYR A 1 3.32 3.89 -3.97
N MET A 2 4.09 4.74 -4.63
CA MET A 2 5.13 4.33 -5.61
C MET A 2 6.17 3.38 -5.01
N TYR A 3 6.60 3.64 -3.78
CA TYR A 3 7.62 2.85 -3.11
C TYR A 3 7.16 1.40 -2.82
N TRP A 4 5.92 1.23 -2.35
CA TRP A 4 5.38 -0.09 -1.99
C TRP A 4 4.69 -0.83 -3.15
N PHE A 5 4.42 -0.15 -4.25
CA PHE A 5 3.65 -0.71 -5.37
C PHE A 5 4.28 -1.98 -5.96
N PRO A 6 5.62 -2.04 -6.18
CA PRO A 6 6.25 -3.26 -6.68
C PRO A 6 6.02 -4.47 -5.77
N LYS A 7 6.10 -4.28 -4.45
CA LYS A 7 5.81 -5.35 -3.48
C LYS A 7 4.36 -5.82 -3.53
N ALA A 8 3.41 -4.91 -3.69
CA ALA A 8 1.99 -5.26 -3.69
C ALA A 8 1.53 -5.92 -5.00
N PHE A 9 2.08 -5.47 -6.14
CA PHE A 9 1.56 -5.82 -7.47
C PHE A 9 2.59 -6.48 -8.41
N GLY A 10 3.86 -6.56 -8.02
CA GLY A 10 4.91 -7.23 -8.78
C GLY A 10 5.49 -6.43 -9.95
N PHE A 11 5.16 -5.15 -10.09
CA PHE A 11 5.72 -4.26 -11.12
C PHE A 11 5.86 -2.83 -10.62
N THR A 12 6.82 -2.09 -11.17
CA THR A 12 7.05 -0.68 -10.85
C THR A 12 6.07 0.22 -11.58
N LEU A 13 5.81 1.41 -11.04
CA LEU A 13 5.04 2.44 -11.73
C LEU A 13 5.92 3.27 -12.65
N ASP A 14 5.36 3.76 -13.76
CA ASP A 14 6.05 4.65 -14.69
C ASP A 14 6.56 5.91 -13.97
N GLU A 15 7.87 6.10 -14.03
CA GLU A 15 8.53 7.19 -13.32
C GLU A 15 8.29 8.56 -13.94
N SER A 16 8.13 8.62 -15.25
CA SER A 16 7.90 9.87 -15.98
C SER A 16 6.59 10.53 -15.57
N TRP A 17 5.51 9.76 -15.56
CA TRP A 17 4.20 10.24 -15.11
C TRP A 17 4.18 10.48 -13.60
N GLY A 18 4.87 9.64 -12.82
CA GLY A 18 5.00 9.83 -11.39
C GLY A 18 5.70 11.14 -11.01
N ARG A 19 6.76 11.48 -11.73
CA ARG A 19 7.50 12.74 -11.53
C ARG A 19 6.65 13.97 -11.87
N ARG A 20 5.86 13.92 -12.96
CA ARG A 20 4.89 14.98 -13.31
C ARG A 20 3.82 15.13 -12.24
N ALA A 21 3.24 14.03 -11.80
CA ALA A 21 2.26 14.02 -10.72
C ALA A 21 2.85 14.65 -9.44
N PHE A 22 4.04 14.23 -9.02
CA PHE A 22 4.72 14.78 -7.85
C PHE A 22 4.87 16.31 -7.92
N TRP A 23 5.39 16.83 -9.04
CA TRP A 23 5.59 18.27 -9.16
C TRP A 23 4.29 19.04 -9.20
N CYS A 24 3.25 18.53 -9.86
CA CYS A 24 1.93 19.15 -9.83
C CYS A 24 1.35 19.17 -8.41
N TRP A 25 1.45 18.07 -7.68
CA TRP A 25 1.02 18.03 -6.28
C TRP A 25 1.82 19.00 -5.41
N PHE A 26 3.14 18.97 -5.51
CA PHE A 26 4.03 19.77 -4.68
C PHE A 26 3.82 21.27 -4.92
N ILE A 27 3.90 21.71 -6.18
CA ILE A 27 3.72 23.12 -6.54
C ILE A 27 2.28 23.56 -6.27
N GLY A 28 1.31 22.76 -6.71
CA GLY A 28 -0.11 23.06 -6.53
C GLY A 28 -0.52 23.20 -5.07
N PHE A 29 0.02 22.34 -4.20
CA PHE A 29 -0.20 22.42 -2.76
C PHE A 29 0.28 23.77 -2.19
N HIS A 30 1.50 24.17 -2.51
CA HIS A 30 2.04 25.44 -2.01
C HIS A 30 1.28 26.65 -2.57
N VAL A 31 0.98 26.66 -3.87
CA VAL A 31 0.23 27.73 -4.52
C VAL A 31 -1.20 27.81 -3.99
N SER A 32 -1.80 26.68 -3.62
CA SER A 32 -3.15 26.66 -3.06
C SER A 32 -3.19 27.07 -1.59
N PHE A 33 -2.34 26.47 -0.75
CA PHE A 33 -2.47 26.60 0.69
C PHE A 33 -1.72 27.80 1.30
N MET A 34 -0.59 28.24 0.73
CA MET A 34 0.13 29.39 1.26
C MET A 34 -0.71 30.68 1.24
N PRO A 35 -1.46 31.03 0.16
CA PRO A 35 -2.37 32.16 0.18
C PRO A 35 -3.47 32.04 1.24
N LEU A 36 -3.95 30.82 1.52
CA LEU A 36 -4.97 30.61 2.55
C LEU A 36 -4.46 30.88 3.96
N TYR A 37 -3.17 30.67 4.26
CA TYR A 37 -2.57 31.09 5.51
C TYR A 37 -2.58 32.64 5.63
N VAL A 38 -2.25 33.34 4.54
CA VAL A 38 -2.28 34.81 4.52
C VAL A 38 -3.70 35.32 4.81
N VAL A 39 -4.70 34.75 4.12
CA VAL A 39 -6.11 35.14 4.33
C VAL A 39 -6.58 34.79 5.74
N GLY A 40 -6.12 33.67 6.30
CA GLY A 40 -6.38 33.32 7.70
C GLY A 40 -5.81 34.34 8.69
N LEU A 41 -4.60 34.84 8.45
CA LEU A 41 -4.00 35.93 9.26
C LEU A 41 -4.73 37.24 9.07
N MET A 42 -5.39 37.47 7.93
CA MET A 42 -6.27 38.61 7.67
C MET A 42 -7.66 38.49 8.34
N GLY A 43 -7.91 37.42 9.11
CA GLY A 43 -9.13 37.22 9.88
C GLY A 43 -10.20 36.33 9.21
N MET A 44 -9.87 35.61 8.11
CA MET A 44 -10.80 34.68 7.52
C MET A 44 -11.01 33.45 8.42
N THR A 45 -12.27 33.17 8.76
CA THR A 45 -12.65 32.00 9.54
C THR A 45 -12.82 30.75 8.68
N ARG A 46 -12.82 29.57 9.27
CA ARG A 46 -13.08 28.31 8.57
C ARG A 46 -14.56 28.17 8.19
N ARG A 47 -14.84 27.40 7.14
CA ARG A 47 -16.20 26.98 6.72
C ARG A 47 -17.11 28.15 6.31
N LEU A 48 -16.55 29.21 5.74
CA LEU A 48 -17.34 30.29 5.16
C LEU A 48 -18.07 29.77 3.92
N GLN A 49 -19.37 30.01 3.85
CA GLN A 49 -20.17 29.80 2.63
C GLN A 49 -20.13 31.03 1.71
N HIS A 50 -19.88 32.19 2.29
CA HIS A 50 -19.85 33.46 1.60
C HIS A 50 -18.84 34.40 2.28
N TYR A 51 -18.26 35.32 1.53
CA TYR A 51 -17.38 36.38 2.05
C TYR A 51 -17.60 37.69 1.31
N ASP A 52 -17.63 38.80 2.05
CA ASP A 52 -17.82 40.15 1.50
C ASP A 52 -16.53 40.97 1.49
N VAL A 53 -15.44 40.42 2.00
CA VAL A 53 -14.15 41.11 2.16
C VAL A 53 -13.36 41.05 0.86
N VAL A 54 -13.38 42.13 0.09
CA VAL A 54 -12.74 42.24 -1.22
C VAL A 54 -11.23 42.02 -1.18
N SER A 55 -10.57 42.38 -0.06
CA SER A 55 -9.11 42.22 0.10
C SER A 55 -8.65 40.76 0.11
N TRP A 56 -9.53 39.79 0.35
CA TRP A 56 -9.21 38.35 0.30
C TRP A 56 -9.22 37.83 -1.14
N GLN A 57 -9.93 38.45 -2.06
CA GLN A 57 -10.15 38.01 -3.44
C GLN A 57 -8.86 37.65 -4.19
N PRO A 58 -7.80 38.47 -4.22
CA PRO A 58 -6.59 38.14 -4.94
C PRO A 58 -5.93 36.85 -4.46
N TRP A 59 -5.89 36.65 -3.14
CA TRP A 59 -5.31 35.45 -2.52
C TRP A 59 -6.12 34.21 -2.82
N LEU A 60 -7.45 34.32 -2.84
CA LEU A 60 -8.33 33.20 -3.18
C LEU A 60 -8.23 32.83 -4.66
N ILE A 61 -7.99 33.79 -5.56
CA ILE A 61 -7.73 33.48 -6.98
C ILE A 61 -6.42 32.71 -7.13
N VAL A 62 -5.35 33.12 -6.43
CA VAL A 62 -4.09 32.36 -6.44
C VAL A 62 -4.29 30.96 -5.88
N ALA A 63 -5.03 30.83 -4.78
CA ALA A 63 -5.35 29.52 -4.20
C ALA A 63 -6.13 28.64 -5.20
N ALA A 64 -7.10 29.22 -5.92
CA ALA A 64 -7.86 28.51 -6.95
C ALA A 64 -6.96 28.03 -8.11
N ALA A 65 -5.99 28.84 -8.55
CA ALA A 65 -4.99 28.41 -9.53
C ALA A 65 -4.17 27.19 -9.02
N GLY A 66 -3.81 27.19 -7.72
CA GLY A 66 -3.16 26.06 -7.09
C GLY A 66 -4.01 24.78 -7.14
N VAL A 67 -5.33 24.89 -6.92
CA VAL A 67 -6.26 23.74 -7.04
C VAL A 67 -6.26 23.17 -8.47
N VAL A 68 -6.24 24.02 -9.50
CA VAL A 68 -6.15 23.56 -10.89
C VAL A 68 -4.85 22.76 -11.14
N ILE A 69 -3.73 23.22 -10.58
CA ILE A 69 -2.45 22.49 -10.67
C ILE A 69 -2.54 21.14 -9.95
N ILE A 70 -3.15 21.08 -8.76
CA ILE A 70 -3.38 19.83 -8.04
C ILE A 70 -4.24 18.88 -8.89
N PHE A 71 -5.30 19.39 -9.50
CA PHE A 71 -6.16 18.60 -10.37
C PHE A 71 -5.40 18.01 -11.57
N ALA A 72 -4.51 18.79 -12.20
CA ALA A 72 -3.59 18.29 -13.22
C ALA A 72 -2.68 17.16 -12.65
N GLY A 73 -2.24 17.28 -11.40
CA GLY A 73 -1.50 16.25 -10.68
C GLY A 73 -2.30 14.94 -10.53
N VAL A 74 -3.59 15.03 -10.19
CA VAL A 74 -4.48 13.87 -10.13
C VAL A 74 -4.62 13.20 -11.50
N ILE A 75 -4.77 13.98 -12.57
CA ILE A 75 -4.82 13.42 -13.93
C ILE A 75 -3.51 12.71 -14.27
N CYS A 76 -2.35 13.31 -13.99
CA CYS A 76 -1.05 12.67 -14.18
C CYS A 76 -0.92 11.35 -13.39
N GLN A 77 -1.46 11.29 -12.18
CA GLN A 77 -1.46 10.08 -11.35
C GLN A 77 -2.34 8.97 -11.94
N ILE A 78 -3.52 9.32 -12.45
CA ILE A 78 -4.40 8.37 -13.15
C ILE A 78 -3.70 7.84 -14.41
N MET A 79 -3.07 8.74 -15.19
CA MET A 79 -2.28 8.35 -16.36
C MET A 79 -1.10 7.46 -15.99
N GLN A 80 -0.43 7.71 -14.87
CA GLN A 80 0.63 6.85 -14.36
C GLN A 80 0.12 5.42 -14.16
N PHE A 81 -1.01 5.24 -13.48
CA PHE A 81 -1.59 3.91 -13.28
C PHE A 81 -1.98 3.26 -14.61
N ALA A 82 -2.68 3.99 -15.49
CA ALA A 82 -3.12 3.46 -16.78
C ALA A 82 -1.93 2.99 -17.65
N VAL A 83 -0.88 3.81 -17.75
CA VAL A 83 0.32 3.48 -18.53
C VAL A 83 1.08 2.31 -17.90
N SER A 84 1.24 2.30 -16.56
CA SER A 84 1.95 1.25 -15.85
C SER A 84 1.24 -0.10 -15.95
N ILE A 85 -0.09 -0.13 -15.82
CA ILE A 85 -0.87 -1.36 -15.99
C ILE A 85 -0.78 -1.88 -17.43
N ARG A 86 -0.80 -0.98 -18.43
CA ARG A 86 -0.64 -1.36 -19.84
C ARG A 86 0.73 -1.96 -20.14
N HIS A 87 1.78 -1.46 -19.50
CA HIS A 87 3.16 -1.90 -19.71
C HIS A 87 3.69 -2.77 -18.54
N ARG A 88 2.82 -3.37 -17.76
CA ARG A 88 3.17 -4.12 -16.53
C ARG A 88 4.22 -5.21 -16.73
N GLU A 89 4.22 -5.89 -17.90
CA GLU A 89 5.18 -6.93 -18.21
C GLU A 89 6.61 -6.38 -18.38
N GLN A 90 6.74 -5.16 -18.94
CA GLN A 90 8.03 -4.48 -19.13
C GLN A 90 8.54 -3.87 -17.82
N LEU A 91 7.61 -3.50 -16.93
CA LEU A 91 7.88 -2.88 -15.62
C LEU A 91 7.93 -3.92 -14.50
N ARG A 92 7.87 -5.21 -14.82
CA ARG A 92 7.86 -6.30 -13.85
C ARG A 92 9.11 -6.27 -12.98
N ASP A 93 8.92 -6.33 -11.67
CA ASP A 93 10.02 -6.48 -10.72
C ASP A 93 10.41 -7.96 -10.61
N VAL A 94 11.55 -8.30 -11.16
CA VAL A 94 12.13 -9.65 -11.11
C VAL A 94 13.17 -9.79 -9.99
N THR A 95 13.53 -8.67 -9.34
CA THR A 95 14.59 -8.62 -8.34
C THR A 95 14.08 -8.72 -6.90
N GLY A 96 12.80 -8.39 -6.68
CA GLY A 96 12.24 -8.22 -5.35
C GLY A 96 12.72 -6.97 -4.61
N ASP A 97 13.74 -6.28 -5.14
CA ASP A 97 14.35 -5.09 -4.52
C ASP A 97 14.69 -4.00 -5.58
N PRO A 98 13.69 -3.41 -6.23
CA PRO A 98 13.91 -2.42 -7.29
C PRO A 98 14.55 -1.12 -6.79
N TRP A 99 14.52 -0.88 -5.48
CA TRP A 99 15.00 0.36 -4.85
C TRP A 99 16.34 0.20 -4.13
N ASN A 100 16.94 -0.98 -4.15
CA ASN A 100 18.12 -1.31 -3.33
C ASN A 100 17.87 -0.98 -1.84
N GLY A 101 16.72 -1.48 -1.33
CA GLY A 101 16.21 -1.20 0.00
C GLY A 101 17.11 -1.73 1.12
N ARG A 102 16.87 -1.28 2.35
CA ARG A 102 17.70 -1.61 3.52
C ARG A 102 16.99 -2.55 4.49
N THR A 103 15.69 -2.62 4.42
CA THR A 103 14.81 -3.32 5.34
C THR A 103 14.34 -4.66 4.77
N LEU A 104 13.91 -5.59 5.64
CA LEU A 104 13.65 -6.99 5.29
C LEU A 104 12.53 -7.21 4.29
N GLU A 105 11.58 -6.28 4.16
CA GLU A 105 10.52 -6.38 3.16
C GLU A 105 11.05 -6.46 1.73
N TRP A 106 12.24 -5.91 1.48
CA TRP A 106 12.90 -5.94 0.16
C TRP A 106 13.72 -7.20 -0.09
N SER A 107 13.83 -8.08 0.90
CA SER A 107 14.50 -9.37 0.75
C SER A 107 13.61 -10.48 0.18
N THR A 108 12.30 -10.24 0.08
CA THR A 108 11.33 -11.18 -0.47
C THR A 108 11.05 -10.90 -1.95
N ALA A 109 10.45 -11.85 -2.66
CA ALA A 109 9.97 -11.67 -4.03
C ALA A 109 8.89 -10.57 -4.12
N SER A 110 8.61 -10.09 -5.33
CA SER A 110 7.55 -9.11 -5.61
C SER A 110 6.50 -9.71 -6.55
N PRO A 111 5.26 -9.99 -6.09
CA PRO A 111 4.75 -9.95 -4.72
C PRO A 111 5.37 -11.01 -3.81
N PRO A 112 5.37 -10.80 -2.47
CA PRO A 112 5.87 -11.81 -1.54
C PRO A 112 4.97 -13.05 -1.52
N PRO A 113 5.53 -14.25 -1.27
CA PRO A 113 4.72 -15.45 -1.08
C PRO A 113 3.90 -15.37 0.23
N ALA A 114 2.88 -16.23 0.36
CA ALA A 114 1.99 -16.22 1.51
C ALA A 114 2.69 -16.47 2.86
N TRP A 115 3.82 -17.18 2.83
CA TRP A 115 4.66 -17.47 4.00
C TRP A 115 5.75 -16.41 4.27
N ASN A 116 5.94 -15.43 3.41
CA ASN A 116 6.99 -14.43 3.41
C ASN A 116 8.42 -15.00 3.33
N PHE A 117 8.85 -15.76 4.32
CA PHE A 117 10.19 -16.34 4.44
C PHE A 117 10.12 -17.86 4.61
N ALA A 118 10.80 -18.60 3.74
CA ALA A 118 10.99 -20.05 3.91
C ALA A 118 11.91 -20.36 5.10
N PHE A 119 12.88 -19.49 5.33
CA PHE A 119 13.79 -19.55 6.48
C PHE A 119 13.80 -18.18 7.16
N LEU A 120 13.60 -18.19 8.48
CA LEU A 120 13.59 -16.94 9.25
C LEU A 120 14.93 -16.21 9.13
N PRO A 121 14.92 -14.95 8.69
CA PRO A 121 16.13 -14.16 8.52
C PRO A 121 16.74 -13.83 9.89
N ARG A 122 18.08 -13.83 9.98
CA ARG A 122 18.78 -13.40 11.18
C ARG A 122 18.87 -11.88 11.22
N VAL A 123 18.20 -11.26 12.19
CA VAL A 123 18.19 -9.82 12.40
C VAL A 123 19.39 -9.42 13.30
N ALA A 124 20.43 -8.87 12.72
CA ALA A 124 21.63 -8.41 13.45
C ALA A 124 21.60 -6.90 13.79
N GLY A 125 20.58 -6.16 13.31
CA GLY A 125 20.44 -4.72 13.54
C GLY A 125 19.25 -4.12 12.82
N ARG A 126 19.08 -2.81 12.89
CA ARG A 126 17.95 -2.06 12.30
C ARG A 126 17.81 -2.28 10.79
N ASP A 127 18.92 -2.24 10.07
CA ASP A 127 18.97 -2.40 8.62
C ASP A 127 19.42 -3.84 8.27
N ALA A 128 18.67 -4.85 8.72
CA ALA A 128 19.06 -6.24 8.63
C ALA A 128 19.37 -6.70 7.19
N TYR A 129 18.54 -6.32 6.23
CA TYR A 129 18.75 -6.69 4.82
C TYR A 129 20.00 -6.02 4.22
N TRP A 130 20.27 -4.77 4.59
CA TRP A 130 21.50 -4.08 4.17
C TRP A 130 22.74 -4.77 4.71
N ILE A 131 22.75 -5.18 5.99
CA ILE A 131 23.82 -5.94 6.60
C ILE A 131 24.04 -7.26 5.86
N GLN A 132 22.97 -7.99 5.57
CA GLN A 132 23.03 -9.24 4.82
C GLN A 132 23.60 -9.05 3.41
N LYS A 133 23.15 -8.04 2.66
CA LYS A 133 23.69 -7.70 1.34
C LYS A 133 25.19 -7.37 1.38
N THR A 134 25.63 -6.64 2.41
CA THR A 134 27.06 -6.30 2.58
C THR A 134 27.89 -7.53 2.91
N LEU A 135 27.42 -8.40 3.78
CA LEU A 135 28.08 -9.66 4.11
C LEU A 135 28.12 -10.62 2.91
N ALA A 136 27.04 -10.76 2.17
CA ALA A 136 26.98 -11.59 0.96
C ALA A 136 27.98 -11.10 -0.10
N ARG A 137 28.12 -9.79 -0.29
CA ARG A 137 29.13 -9.19 -1.19
C ARG A 137 30.55 -9.46 -0.69
N ALA A 138 30.79 -9.38 0.62
CA ALA A 138 32.11 -9.64 1.22
C ALA A 138 32.50 -11.13 1.11
N ASN A 139 31.55 -12.04 1.24
CA ASN A 139 31.74 -13.49 1.18
C ASN A 139 31.68 -14.06 -0.24
N GLN A 140 31.73 -13.24 -1.27
CA GLN A 140 31.69 -13.62 -2.69
C GLN A 140 30.50 -14.55 -3.06
N GLY A 141 29.37 -14.37 -2.37
CA GLY A 141 28.12 -15.09 -2.70
C GLY A 141 28.21 -16.61 -2.44
N GLN A 142 28.99 -17.06 -1.45
CA GLN A 142 28.94 -18.47 -1.07
C GLN A 142 27.50 -18.84 -0.67
N PRO A 143 26.88 -19.84 -1.31
CA PRO A 143 25.55 -20.26 -0.95
C PRO A 143 25.52 -20.74 0.50
N ALA A 144 24.50 -20.33 1.24
CA ALA A 144 24.29 -20.84 2.58
C ALA A 144 24.23 -22.38 2.55
N PRO A 145 24.76 -23.08 3.57
CA PRO A 145 24.72 -24.55 3.59
C PRO A 145 23.31 -25.02 3.40
N GLY A 146 23.13 -26.08 2.57
CA GLY A 146 21.85 -26.60 2.13
C GLY A 146 20.86 -26.81 3.29
N ARG A 147 19.92 -25.91 3.42
CA ARG A 147 18.84 -25.98 4.41
C ARG A 147 17.76 -26.92 3.89
N LYS A 148 17.19 -27.72 4.77
CA LYS A 148 16.07 -28.59 4.44
C LYS A 148 14.78 -27.79 4.52
N TYR A 149 14.00 -27.76 3.44
CA TYR A 149 12.67 -27.16 3.44
C TYR A 149 11.70 -28.02 4.24
N GLU A 150 10.87 -27.37 5.01
CA GLU A 150 9.79 -27.99 5.80
C GLU A 150 8.45 -27.41 5.33
N PRO A 151 7.35 -28.17 5.46
CA PRO A 151 6.03 -27.66 5.16
C PRO A 151 5.67 -26.52 6.12
N ILE A 152 4.93 -25.53 5.63
CA ILE A 152 4.52 -24.35 6.40
C ILE A 152 3.00 -24.26 6.44
N GLU A 153 2.44 -24.14 7.63
CA GLU A 153 1.02 -23.87 7.84
C GLU A 153 0.77 -22.38 7.74
N VAL A 154 -0.22 -21.98 6.94
CA VAL A 154 -0.64 -20.59 6.75
C VAL A 154 -2.15 -20.48 6.92
N PRO A 155 -2.66 -19.36 7.48
CA PRO A 155 -4.09 -19.17 7.60
C PRO A 155 -4.78 -19.13 6.23
N LYS A 156 -5.92 -19.79 6.12
CA LYS A 156 -6.72 -19.83 4.89
C LYS A 156 -7.34 -18.45 4.61
N ASN A 157 -7.26 -18.03 3.36
CA ASN A 157 -7.92 -16.80 2.93
C ASN A 157 -9.43 -16.89 3.12
N THR A 158 -10.02 -15.86 3.73
CA THR A 158 -11.46 -15.81 4.01
C THR A 158 -12.05 -14.45 3.64
N PRO A 159 -13.24 -14.39 3.03
CA PRO A 159 -13.95 -13.14 2.79
C PRO A 159 -14.61 -12.55 4.04
N THR A 160 -14.53 -13.22 5.19
CA THR A 160 -15.22 -12.83 6.44
C THR A 160 -14.95 -11.39 6.84
N GLY A 161 -13.69 -10.94 6.76
CA GLY A 161 -13.32 -9.56 7.10
C GLY A 161 -14.03 -8.53 6.21
N PHE A 162 -14.12 -8.80 4.89
CA PHE A 162 -14.80 -7.92 3.95
C PHE A 162 -16.31 -7.88 4.19
N VAL A 163 -16.94 -9.06 4.37
CA VAL A 163 -18.38 -9.16 4.62
C VAL A 163 -18.76 -8.50 5.95
N ASN A 164 -17.96 -8.71 6.98
CA ASN A 164 -18.19 -8.08 8.29
C ASN A 164 -18.02 -6.55 8.24
N ALA A 165 -17.02 -6.05 7.50
CA ALA A 165 -16.84 -4.62 7.26
C ALA A 165 -18.04 -4.00 6.53
N PHE A 166 -18.61 -4.70 5.54
CA PHE A 166 -19.83 -4.25 4.85
C PHE A 166 -21.00 -4.07 5.83
N PHE A 167 -21.28 -5.07 6.68
CA PHE A 167 -22.34 -4.96 7.67
C PHE A 167 -22.05 -3.89 8.74
N ALA A 168 -20.81 -3.70 9.12
CA ALA A 168 -20.40 -2.62 10.03
C ALA A 168 -20.69 -1.23 9.42
N VAL A 169 -20.39 -1.04 8.14
CA VAL A 169 -20.69 0.22 7.41
C VAL A 169 -22.18 0.44 7.32
N VAL A 170 -22.96 -0.60 6.96
CA VAL A 170 -24.45 -0.52 6.91
C VAL A 170 -24.99 -0.14 8.28
N THR A 171 -24.54 -0.79 9.34
CA THR A 171 -24.96 -0.48 10.72
C THR A 171 -24.62 0.96 11.10
N GLY A 172 -23.38 1.39 10.86
CA GLY A 172 -22.93 2.74 11.20
C GLY A 172 -23.69 3.81 10.43
N PHE A 173 -23.91 3.61 9.12
CA PHE A 173 -24.73 4.50 8.31
C PHE A 173 -26.18 4.59 8.85
N ALA A 174 -26.78 3.45 9.11
CA ALA A 174 -28.15 3.37 9.60
C ALA A 174 -28.34 4.05 10.97
N LEU A 175 -27.36 3.91 11.89
CA LEU A 175 -27.37 4.59 13.18
C LEU A 175 -27.26 6.11 13.05
N ILE A 176 -26.42 6.62 12.15
CA ILE A 176 -26.28 8.07 11.90
C ILE A 176 -27.59 8.66 11.38
N TRP A 177 -28.28 7.94 10.48
CA TRP A 177 -29.53 8.39 9.87
C TRP A 177 -30.78 7.94 10.61
N HIS A 178 -30.67 7.31 11.78
CA HIS A 178 -31.76 6.81 12.61
C HIS A 178 -32.69 5.81 11.90
N ILE A 179 -32.12 5.01 10.96
CA ILE A 179 -32.86 3.97 10.22
C ILE A 179 -32.77 2.65 11.00
N TRP A 180 -33.58 2.52 12.06
CA TRP A 180 -33.45 1.46 13.06
C TRP A 180 -33.57 0.03 12.51
N TRP A 181 -34.47 -0.21 11.55
CA TRP A 181 -34.59 -1.52 10.91
C TRP A 181 -33.31 -1.93 10.16
N MET A 182 -32.68 -0.99 9.47
CA MET A 182 -31.44 -1.23 8.72
C MET A 182 -30.25 -1.40 9.70
N ALA A 183 -30.23 -0.69 10.81
CA ALA A 183 -29.23 -0.88 11.87
C ALA A 183 -29.32 -2.28 12.46
N ALA A 184 -30.54 -2.75 12.76
CA ALA A 184 -30.78 -4.11 13.24
C ALA A 184 -30.34 -5.18 12.23
N LEU A 185 -30.67 -4.98 10.94
CA LEU A 185 -30.28 -5.89 9.86
C LEU A 185 -28.76 -5.94 9.68
N GLY A 186 -28.07 -4.81 9.72
CA GLY A 186 -26.63 -4.73 9.64
C GLY A 186 -25.94 -5.40 10.82
N ALA A 187 -26.38 -5.11 12.04
CA ALA A 187 -25.86 -5.75 13.25
C ALA A 187 -26.10 -7.27 13.24
N PHE A 188 -27.28 -7.72 12.83
CA PHE A 188 -27.59 -9.14 12.70
C PHE A 188 -26.73 -9.82 11.63
N GLY A 189 -26.55 -9.19 10.46
CA GLY A 189 -25.68 -9.71 9.39
C GLY A 189 -24.23 -9.85 9.84
N GLY A 190 -23.70 -8.86 10.55
CA GLY A 190 -22.35 -8.92 11.15
C GLY A 190 -22.24 -10.05 12.18
N PHE A 191 -23.24 -10.20 13.05
CA PHE A 191 -23.28 -11.28 14.03
C PHE A 191 -23.32 -12.67 13.38
N VAL A 192 -24.16 -12.86 12.39
CA VAL A 192 -24.23 -14.13 11.63
C VAL A 192 -22.91 -14.42 10.93
N THR A 193 -22.28 -13.41 10.31
CA THR A 193 -20.97 -13.55 9.68
C THR A 193 -19.92 -13.99 10.69
N PHE A 194 -19.94 -13.42 11.88
CA PHE A 194 -19.03 -13.81 12.97
C PHE A 194 -19.28 -15.24 13.43
N LEU A 195 -20.55 -15.65 13.60
CA LEU A 195 -20.89 -17.03 13.96
C LEU A 195 -20.40 -18.04 12.90
N VAL A 196 -20.67 -17.75 11.63
CA VAL A 196 -20.19 -18.62 10.53
C VAL A 196 -18.67 -18.76 10.55
N PHE A 197 -17.95 -17.70 10.87
CA PHE A 197 -16.50 -17.74 11.04
C PHE A 197 -16.07 -18.56 12.25
N ALA A 198 -16.73 -18.36 13.41
CA ALA A 198 -16.38 -19.04 14.67
C ALA A 198 -16.59 -20.55 14.65
N PHE A 199 -17.49 -21.04 13.77
CA PHE A 199 -17.77 -22.49 13.62
C PHE A 199 -17.09 -23.09 12.37
N ARG A 200 -16.03 -22.46 11.86
CA ARG A 200 -15.24 -23.02 10.75
C ARG A 200 -14.34 -24.15 11.25
N GLU A 201 -14.32 -25.27 10.51
CA GLU A 201 -13.51 -26.43 10.86
C GLU A 201 -12.07 -26.34 10.30
N GLU A 202 -11.88 -25.69 9.15
CA GLU A 202 -10.57 -25.57 8.49
C GLU A 202 -10.10 -24.10 8.48
N GLU A 203 -9.15 -23.78 9.36
CA GLU A 203 -8.58 -22.43 9.46
C GLU A 203 -7.23 -22.30 8.76
N GLU A 204 -6.51 -23.40 8.54
CA GLU A 204 -5.14 -23.42 8.03
C GLU A 204 -5.01 -24.23 6.74
N VAL A 205 -4.01 -23.89 5.95
CA VAL A 205 -3.60 -24.62 4.74
C VAL A 205 -2.12 -24.92 4.85
N GLU A 206 -1.76 -26.20 4.77
CA GLU A 206 -0.38 -26.64 4.74
C GLU A 206 0.19 -26.45 3.33
N ILE A 207 1.31 -25.72 3.22
CA ILE A 207 2.05 -25.56 1.98
C ILE A 207 3.19 -26.57 1.97
N PRO A 208 3.22 -27.50 0.98
CA PRO A 208 4.24 -28.54 0.91
C PRO A 208 5.65 -27.95 0.72
N ALA A 209 6.64 -28.55 1.39
CA ALA A 209 8.05 -28.16 1.30
C ALA A 209 8.58 -28.09 -0.15
N GLU A 210 8.08 -28.96 -1.03
CA GLU A 210 8.45 -28.95 -2.46
C GLU A 210 7.99 -27.67 -3.19
N THR A 211 6.81 -27.15 -2.85
CA THR A 211 6.28 -25.91 -3.42
C THR A 211 7.13 -24.71 -3.00
N ILE A 212 7.53 -24.66 -1.72
CA ILE A 212 8.42 -23.64 -1.16
C ILE A 212 9.78 -23.70 -1.85
N ALA A 213 10.39 -24.87 -1.94
CA ALA A 213 11.67 -25.08 -2.60
C ALA A 213 11.66 -24.70 -4.09
N ARG A 214 10.53 -24.97 -4.78
CA ARG A 214 10.36 -24.58 -6.19
C ARG A 214 10.26 -23.07 -6.35
N PHE A 215 9.55 -22.40 -5.44
CA PHE A 215 9.43 -20.95 -5.44
C PHE A 215 10.78 -20.27 -5.22
N ASP A 216 11.55 -20.69 -4.22
CA ASP A 216 12.86 -20.12 -3.91
C ASP A 216 13.88 -20.31 -5.06
N ARG A 217 13.84 -21.45 -5.74
CA ARG A 217 14.68 -21.68 -6.94
C ARG A 217 14.32 -20.74 -8.09
N ALA A 218 13.04 -20.36 -8.21
CA ALA A 218 12.59 -19.40 -9.22
C ALA A 218 12.94 -17.94 -8.86
N HIS A 219 13.20 -17.66 -7.56
CA HIS A 219 13.50 -16.33 -7.04
C HIS A 219 14.81 -16.36 -6.20
N PRO A 220 15.98 -16.53 -6.84
CA PRO A 220 17.24 -16.77 -6.13
C PRO A 220 17.69 -15.63 -5.21
N ALA A 221 17.11 -14.44 -5.30
CA ALA A 221 17.41 -13.33 -4.39
C ALA A 221 17.01 -13.61 -2.93
N GLU A 222 16.01 -14.49 -2.72
CA GLU A 222 15.51 -14.90 -1.41
C GLU A 222 16.40 -16.00 -0.76
N VAL A 223 17.10 -16.79 -1.59
CA VAL A 223 17.95 -17.91 -1.14
C VAL A 223 19.33 -17.44 -0.68
N ALA A 224 19.79 -16.25 -1.09
CA ALA A 224 21.09 -15.70 -0.72
C ALA A 224 21.14 -15.12 0.72
N LEU A 225 20.09 -15.32 1.50
CA LEU A 225 19.95 -14.92 2.89
C LEU A 225 20.13 -16.13 3.81
#